data_a26316ac5cc8a3f297f9c5cae1f75766
#
_entry.id   a26316ac5cc8a3f297f9c5cae1f75766
#
_cell.length_a   1.000
_cell.length_b   1.000
_cell.length_c   1.000
_cell.angle_alpha   90.00
_cell.angle_beta   90.00
_cell.angle_gamma   90.00
#
_symmetry.space_group_name_H-M   'P 1'
#
loop_
_entity.id
_entity.type
_entity.pdbx_description
1 polymer ?
#
loop_
_entity_poly.entity_id
_entity_poly.type
_entity_poly.pdbx_seq_one_letter_code
_entity_poly.pdbx_strand_id
1 'polypeptide(L)'
;AGQLSLVGTGVRDELFRQVLLTPADVLRRHSQYNETSYSDFAMADAARRGIPRPMLPVDARSLRLDLLAGGGADALAFDGTGLFQAARGGYGGSLVVLGNNQRIEIVGAGAQASEGFQGVTLRADDLNAFGAARMVIGSTPAVLYGQGGNYVTFDITDGAQSIVLRNGAELAAPEVFLLANRPGEAISLEQGAAIVTLGRGAAAYDARDGFLYASGGRSMLALSNGVLNVLPPEAGTPDSGPGDILLGVPAADGVAGETRLYSEGSLVAATDKRFVLDGSVRYGTRNLTLAAGGFNVGEQALLAELAERGVLPTGLALDQQVLDRLLQGDASEGAPPLETLVLNARDAFNFYGDVSLDSYDPSSGRSRLSRLVLGTPAIYGYGDSDSVASIR
;
A
#
# COMPACT_ATOMS: atom_id res chain seq x y z
N ALA A 1 -4.78 38.23 -49.62
CA ALA A 1 -5.12 36.81 -49.82
C ALA A 1 -4.29 36.29 -50.98
N GLY A 2 -3.53 35.21 -50.76
CA GLY A 2 -2.72 34.59 -51.81
C GLY A 2 -3.20 33.17 -52.10
N GLN A 3 -3.06 32.75 -53.34
CA GLN A 3 -3.26 31.34 -53.73
C GLN A 3 -1.94 30.58 -53.61
N LEU A 4 -2.01 29.39 -53.09
CA LEU A 4 -0.87 28.47 -53.13
C LEU A 4 -0.70 27.96 -54.56
N SER A 5 0.54 28.02 -55.07
CA SER A 5 0.88 27.46 -56.37
C SER A 5 2.06 26.49 -56.23
N LEU A 6 2.02 25.40 -56.98
CA LEU A 6 3.17 24.50 -57.09
C LEU A 6 4.21 25.15 -58.02
N VAL A 7 5.40 25.37 -57.53
CA VAL A 7 6.49 26.03 -58.26
C VAL A 7 6.80 25.28 -59.55
N GLY A 8 6.77 26.01 -60.68
CA GLY A 8 7.11 25.48 -62.01
C GLY A 8 6.04 24.65 -62.72
N THR A 9 4.87 24.43 -62.16
CA THR A 9 3.81 23.57 -62.74
C THR A 9 2.62 24.35 -63.29
N GLY A 10 2.45 25.63 -62.95
CA GLY A 10 1.27 26.41 -63.26
C GLY A 10 -0.01 26.01 -62.52
N VAL A 11 0.06 24.95 -61.72
CA VAL A 11 -1.08 24.48 -60.91
C VAL A 11 -1.29 25.40 -59.73
N ARG A 12 -2.51 25.92 -59.56
CA ARG A 12 -2.93 26.77 -58.45
C ARG A 12 -4.09 26.11 -57.73
N ASP A 13 -4.10 26.27 -56.37
CA ASP A 13 -5.27 25.91 -55.59
C ASP A 13 -6.41 26.88 -55.90
N GLU A 14 -7.59 26.38 -56.29
CA GLU A 14 -8.77 27.18 -56.58
C GLU A 14 -9.30 27.91 -55.32
N LEU A 15 -9.00 27.42 -54.14
CA LEU A 15 -9.36 28.05 -52.87
C LEU A 15 -8.33 29.10 -52.49
N PHE A 16 -8.80 30.33 -52.24
CA PHE A 16 -7.94 31.39 -51.69
C PHE A 16 -7.52 31.04 -50.28
N ARG A 17 -6.30 30.61 -50.11
CA ARG A 17 -5.68 30.40 -48.81
C ARG A 17 -4.54 31.41 -48.62
N GLN A 18 -4.59 32.11 -47.51
CA GLN A 18 -3.48 32.93 -47.10
C GLN A 18 -2.68 32.12 -46.06
N VAL A 19 -1.47 31.78 -46.41
CA VAL A 19 -0.51 31.19 -45.47
C VAL A 19 0.52 32.28 -45.18
N LEU A 20 0.53 32.76 -43.96
CA LEU A 20 1.55 33.65 -43.42
C LEU A 20 2.55 32.81 -42.65
N LEU A 21 3.74 32.65 -43.21
CA LEU A 21 4.87 32.05 -42.46
C LEU A 21 5.54 33.15 -41.66
N THR A 22 5.28 33.16 -40.37
CA THR A 22 5.90 34.10 -39.46
C THR A 22 6.85 33.32 -38.54
N PRO A 23 8.11 33.74 -38.40
CA PRO A 23 9.03 33.14 -37.43
C PRO A 23 8.45 33.17 -36.02
N ALA A 24 8.74 32.12 -35.23
CA ALA A 24 8.17 31.96 -33.89
C ALA A 24 8.49 33.16 -32.96
N ASP A 25 9.68 33.76 -33.08
CA ASP A 25 10.08 34.92 -32.32
C ASP A 25 9.28 36.19 -32.67
N VAL A 26 8.83 36.32 -33.89
CA VAL A 26 7.96 37.42 -34.34
C VAL A 26 6.52 37.20 -33.86
N LEU A 27 6.00 35.97 -33.96
CA LEU A 27 4.70 35.59 -33.41
C LEU A 27 4.59 35.85 -31.91
N ARG A 28 5.65 35.52 -31.15
CA ARG A 28 5.72 35.76 -29.72
C ARG A 28 5.63 37.23 -29.32
N ARG A 29 5.96 38.16 -30.23
CA ARG A 29 5.86 39.63 -29.99
C ARG A 29 4.45 40.17 -30.20
N HIS A 30 3.60 39.44 -30.95
CA HIS A 30 2.28 39.90 -31.36
C HIS A 30 1.11 39.18 -30.73
N SER A 31 1.36 38.06 -30.05
CA SER A 31 0.33 37.27 -29.36
C SER A 31 0.85 36.72 -28.06
N GLN A 32 0.03 36.78 -27.04
CA GLN A 32 0.27 36.03 -25.79
C GLN A 32 -0.04 34.55 -26.05
N TYR A 33 0.84 33.85 -26.76
CA TYR A 33 0.77 32.40 -26.82
C TYR A 33 1.31 31.83 -25.51
N ASN A 34 0.48 31.02 -24.86
CA ASN A 34 0.94 30.24 -23.74
C ASN A 34 1.73 29.04 -24.30
N GLU A 35 3.05 29.12 -24.28
CA GLU A 35 3.97 28.06 -24.72
C GLU A 35 4.25 27.01 -23.64
N THR A 36 3.38 26.92 -22.67
CA THR A 36 3.49 25.92 -21.60
C THR A 36 3.10 24.56 -22.18
N SER A 37 3.93 23.54 -21.92
CA SER A 37 3.53 22.18 -22.24
C SER A 37 2.31 21.78 -21.43
N TYR A 38 1.52 20.81 -21.92
CA TYR A 38 0.39 20.28 -21.15
C TYR A 38 0.82 19.79 -19.76
N SER A 39 1.96 19.13 -19.68
CA SER A 39 2.49 18.64 -18.40
C SER A 39 2.83 19.78 -17.45
N ASP A 40 3.52 20.83 -17.92
CA ASP A 40 3.87 21.98 -17.08
C ASP A 40 2.61 22.76 -16.65
N PHE A 41 1.65 22.92 -17.56
CA PHE A 41 0.37 23.53 -17.22
C PHE A 41 -0.37 22.72 -16.15
N ALA A 42 -0.48 21.40 -16.31
CA ALA A 42 -1.20 20.54 -15.39
C ALA A 42 -0.53 20.51 -14.00
N MET A 43 0.81 20.49 -13.96
CA MET A 43 1.57 20.58 -12.69
C MET A 43 1.36 21.93 -12.01
N ALA A 44 1.48 23.03 -12.74
CA ALA A 44 1.30 24.37 -12.20
C ALA A 44 -0.15 24.61 -11.71
N ASP A 45 -1.15 24.11 -12.46
CA ASP A 45 -2.56 24.22 -12.07
C ASP A 45 -2.87 23.40 -10.81
N ALA A 46 -2.36 22.20 -10.73
CA ALA A 46 -2.48 21.35 -9.53
C ALA A 46 -1.85 22.03 -8.29
N ALA A 47 -0.62 22.54 -8.44
CA ALA A 47 0.06 23.26 -7.37
C ALA A 47 -0.71 24.52 -6.92
N ARG A 48 -1.25 25.29 -7.88
CA ARG A 48 -2.07 26.47 -7.59
C ARG A 48 -3.34 26.14 -6.81
N ARG A 49 -3.95 24.98 -7.10
CA ARG A 49 -5.17 24.54 -6.44
C ARG A 49 -4.93 23.77 -5.14
N GLY A 50 -3.68 23.40 -4.85
CA GLY A 50 -3.34 22.54 -3.72
C GLY A 50 -3.90 21.12 -3.84
N ILE A 51 -3.99 20.60 -5.05
CA ILE A 51 -4.46 19.24 -5.35
C ILE A 51 -3.36 18.42 -6.01
N PRO A 52 -3.39 17.08 -5.92
CA PRO A 52 -2.50 16.22 -6.69
C PRO A 52 -2.63 16.47 -8.19
N ARG A 53 -1.53 16.36 -8.88
CA ARG A 53 -1.53 16.49 -10.34
C ARG A 53 -2.23 15.30 -11.01
N PRO A 54 -2.87 15.49 -12.14
CA PRO A 54 -3.42 14.38 -12.93
C PRO A 54 -2.30 13.51 -13.51
N MET A 55 -2.68 12.35 -14.06
CA MET A 55 -1.76 11.52 -14.87
C MET A 55 -1.25 12.32 -16.06
N LEU A 56 0.05 12.22 -16.31
CA LEU A 56 0.73 12.94 -17.38
C LEU A 56 1.33 11.97 -18.40
N PRO A 57 1.61 12.41 -19.64
CA PRO A 57 2.29 11.58 -20.64
C PRO A 57 3.67 11.09 -20.22
N VAL A 58 4.33 11.75 -19.26
CA VAL A 58 5.63 11.38 -18.69
C VAL A 58 5.54 10.23 -17.67
N ASP A 59 4.33 9.90 -17.21
CA ASP A 59 4.11 8.80 -16.27
C ASP A 59 4.24 7.44 -16.97
N ALA A 60 4.83 6.49 -16.28
CA ALA A 60 4.89 5.13 -16.76
C ALA A 60 3.50 4.45 -16.71
N ARG A 61 3.31 3.43 -17.52
CA ARG A 61 2.06 2.69 -17.62
C ARG A 61 2.02 1.51 -16.66
N SER A 62 0.82 0.96 -16.47
CA SER A 62 0.61 -0.24 -15.68
C SER A 62 0.49 -1.47 -16.58
N LEU A 63 1.06 -2.57 -16.14
CA LEU A 63 0.81 -3.91 -16.67
C LEU A 63 -0.19 -4.60 -15.75
N ARG A 64 -1.26 -5.13 -16.30
CA ARG A 64 -2.26 -5.92 -15.59
C ARG A 64 -2.17 -7.39 -16.04
N LEU A 65 -2.06 -8.28 -15.08
CA LEU A 65 -2.09 -9.72 -15.26
C LEU A 65 -3.37 -10.28 -14.60
N ASP A 66 -4.26 -10.81 -15.42
CA ASP A 66 -5.48 -11.50 -14.98
C ASP A 66 -5.21 -13.00 -15.01
N LEU A 67 -5.01 -13.61 -13.85
CA LEU A 67 -4.57 -14.98 -13.72
C LEU A 67 -5.72 -15.93 -13.36
N LEU A 68 -5.65 -17.13 -13.87
CA LEU A 68 -6.61 -18.20 -13.59
C LEU A 68 -5.93 -19.31 -12.79
N ALA A 69 -6.71 -19.96 -11.93
CA ALA A 69 -6.23 -21.15 -11.20
C ALA A 69 -5.89 -22.33 -12.11
N GLY A 70 -5.04 -23.22 -11.61
CA GLY A 70 -4.76 -24.51 -12.23
C GLY A 70 -3.46 -24.59 -13.03
N GLY A 71 -2.73 -23.48 -13.22
CA GLY A 71 -1.44 -23.48 -13.92
C GLY A 71 -0.22 -23.87 -13.05
N GLY A 72 -0.41 -24.00 -11.73
CA GLY A 72 0.72 -24.18 -10.79
C GLY A 72 1.65 -22.97 -10.77
N ALA A 73 2.81 -23.11 -10.09
CA ALA A 73 3.78 -22.04 -9.95
C ALA A 73 4.48 -21.66 -11.26
N ASP A 74 4.44 -22.54 -12.26
CA ASP A 74 5.02 -22.32 -13.58
C ASP A 74 4.06 -21.59 -14.56
N ALA A 75 2.83 -21.25 -14.11
CA ALA A 75 1.86 -20.54 -14.94
C ALA A 75 2.29 -19.10 -15.30
N LEU A 76 3.11 -18.49 -14.46
CA LEU A 76 3.77 -17.23 -14.74
C LEU A 76 5.29 -17.45 -14.69
N ALA A 77 5.95 -17.25 -15.81
CA ALA A 77 7.42 -17.14 -15.87
C ALA A 77 7.74 -15.85 -16.63
N PHE A 78 8.52 -14.98 -16.03
CA PHE A 78 8.95 -13.74 -16.66
C PHE A 78 10.43 -13.80 -17.01
N ASP A 79 10.72 -13.93 -18.31
CA ASP A 79 12.07 -13.85 -18.86
C ASP A 79 12.19 -12.62 -19.76
N GLY A 80 12.53 -11.50 -19.15
CA GLY A 80 12.58 -10.22 -19.86
C GLY A 80 12.97 -9.05 -18.98
N THR A 81 12.84 -7.85 -19.52
CA THR A 81 13.06 -6.61 -18.78
C THR A 81 11.79 -5.78 -18.76
N GLY A 82 11.26 -5.51 -17.59
CA GLY A 82 10.14 -4.59 -17.40
C GLY A 82 10.60 -3.13 -17.46
N LEU A 83 9.93 -2.32 -18.26
CA LEU A 83 10.19 -0.88 -18.38
C LEU A 83 9.12 -0.08 -17.65
N PHE A 84 9.22 -0.03 -16.33
CA PHE A 84 8.29 0.68 -15.46
C PHE A 84 8.82 2.04 -14.99
N GLN A 85 9.95 2.48 -15.52
CA GLN A 85 10.50 3.77 -15.19
C GLN A 85 9.76 4.89 -15.94
N ALA A 86 9.41 5.93 -15.21
CA ALA A 86 8.83 7.13 -15.80
C ALA A 86 9.90 8.02 -16.44
N ALA A 87 9.48 8.89 -17.35
CA ALA A 87 10.32 10.01 -17.77
C ALA A 87 10.52 10.98 -16.59
N ARG A 88 11.48 11.89 -16.74
CA ARG A 88 11.81 12.85 -15.67
C ARG A 88 10.56 13.60 -15.18
N GLY A 89 10.28 13.53 -13.89
CA GLY A 89 9.12 14.15 -13.24
C GLY A 89 7.82 13.34 -13.35
N GLY A 90 7.87 12.13 -13.92
CA GLY A 90 6.74 11.22 -13.99
C GLY A 90 6.65 10.27 -12.80
N TYR A 91 5.49 9.62 -12.64
CA TYR A 91 5.28 8.54 -11.68
C TYR A 91 5.68 7.19 -12.27
N GLY A 92 6.31 6.35 -11.47
CA GLY A 92 6.68 4.99 -11.85
C GLY A 92 5.46 4.11 -12.15
N GLY A 93 5.66 3.10 -12.99
CA GLY A 93 4.60 2.20 -13.43
C GLY A 93 4.28 1.11 -12.43
N SER A 94 3.12 0.49 -12.60
CA SER A 94 2.60 -0.53 -11.71
C SER A 94 2.49 -1.90 -12.39
N LEU A 95 2.84 -2.95 -11.66
CA LEU A 95 2.42 -4.32 -11.94
C LEU A 95 1.17 -4.61 -11.10
N VAL A 96 0.06 -4.94 -11.76
CA VAL A 96 -1.20 -5.30 -11.13
C VAL A 96 -1.48 -6.77 -11.40
N VAL A 97 -1.62 -7.56 -10.33
CA VAL A 97 -1.86 -9.01 -10.41
C VAL A 97 -3.22 -9.32 -9.80
N LEU A 98 -4.08 -9.93 -10.57
CA LEU A 98 -5.45 -10.27 -10.17
C LEU A 98 -5.65 -11.78 -10.17
N GLY A 99 -6.36 -12.26 -9.17
CA GLY A 99 -6.68 -13.68 -9.01
C GLY A 99 -8.04 -14.09 -9.58
N ASN A 100 -8.75 -13.20 -10.26
CA ASN A 100 -10.07 -13.47 -10.82
C ASN A 100 -11.04 -14.09 -9.80
N ASN A 101 -11.17 -13.44 -8.65
CA ASN A 101 -11.97 -13.89 -7.51
C ASN A 101 -11.55 -15.25 -6.93
N GLN A 102 -10.25 -15.57 -6.96
CA GLN A 102 -9.70 -16.78 -6.39
C GLN A 102 -8.68 -16.44 -5.29
N ARG A 103 -8.20 -17.48 -4.61
CA ARG A 103 -7.10 -17.39 -3.67
C ARG A 103 -5.79 -17.25 -4.42
N ILE A 104 -4.85 -16.49 -3.88
CA ILE A 104 -3.49 -16.37 -4.40
C ILE A 104 -2.52 -16.88 -3.34
N GLU A 105 -1.62 -17.79 -3.72
CA GLU A 105 -0.42 -18.05 -2.93
C GLU A 105 0.82 -17.56 -3.66
N ILE A 106 1.77 -17.04 -2.89
CA ILE A 106 3.06 -16.60 -3.38
C ILE A 106 4.12 -17.43 -2.68
N VAL A 107 4.87 -18.19 -3.47
CA VAL A 107 5.89 -19.11 -2.99
C VAL A 107 7.29 -18.56 -3.24
N GLY A 108 8.29 -19.13 -2.56
CA GLY A 108 9.69 -18.76 -2.75
C GLY A 108 10.24 -19.16 -4.11
N ALA A 109 11.45 -18.70 -4.39
CA ALA A 109 12.17 -18.99 -5.63
C ALA A 109 12.30 -20.50 -5.86
N GLY A 110 11.92 -20.96 -7.05
CA GLY A 110 11.98 -22.38 -7.42
C GLY A 110 10.99 -23.29 -6.70
N ALA A 111 10.16 -22.77 -5.79
CA ALA A 111 9.15 -23.57 -5.10
C ALA A 111 7.95 -23.86 -6.03
N GLN A 112 7.25 -24.95 -5.70
CA GLN A 112 6.01 -25.36 -6.37
C GLN A 112 4.78 -24.94 -5.55
N ALA A 113 3.61 -25.09 -6.14
CA ALA A 113 2.35 -24.91 -5.43
C ALA A 113 2.28 -25.79 -4.17
N SER A 114 1.74 -25.23 -3.09
CA SER A 114 1.54 -25.98 -1.86
C SER A 114 0.56 -27.14 -2.08
N GLU A 115 0.81 -28.25 -1.42
CA GLU A 115 -0.06 -29.44 -1.53
C GLU A 115 -1.51 -29.09 -1.17
N GLY A 116 -2.43 -29.43 -2.05
CA GLY A 116 -3.86 -29.18 -1.84
C GLY A 116 -4.30 -27.73 -2.00
N PHE A 117 -3.41 -26.80 -2.32
CA PHE A 117 -3.81 -25.40 -2.56
C PHE A 117 -4.69 -25.29 -3.81
N GLN A 118 -5.81 -24.59 -3.67
CA GLN A 118 -6.76 -24.32 -4.76
C GLN A 118 -6.77 -22.82 -5.03
N GLY A 119 -6.18 -22.39 -6.15
CA GLY A 119 -6.09 -20.99 -6.52
C GLY A 119 -4.98 -20.71 -7.52
N VAL A 120 -4.48 -19.51 -7.52
CA VAL A 120 -3.37 -19.04 -8.35
C VAL A 120 -2.08 -19.11 -7.53
N THR A 121 -1.09 -19.85 -8.02
CA THR A 121 0.25 -19.91 -7.42
C THR A 121 1.23 -19.09 -8.24
N LEU A 122 2.02 -18.26 -7.56
CA LEU A 122 3.01 -17.37 -8.17
C LEU A 122 4.35 -17.50 -7.42
N ARG A 123 5.45 -17.34 -8.12
CA ARG A 123 6.76 -17.20 -7.49
C ARG A 123 7.09 -15.74 -7.24
N ALA A 124 7.62 -15.45 -6.08
CA ALA A 124 8.01 -14.10 -5.70
C ALA A 124 9.11 -13.54 -6.61
N ASP A 125 10.06 -14.35 -7.02
CA ASP A 125 11.16 -13.96 -7.92
C ASP A 125 10.65 -13.59 -9.32
N ASP A 126 9.67 -14.30 -9.89
CA ASP A 126 9.04 -13.93 -11.15
C ASP A 126 8.35 -12.56 -11.04
N LEU A 127 7.63 -12.29 -9.94
CA LEU A 127 7.00 -11.01 -9.70
C LEU A 127 8.04 -9.87 -9.53
N ASN A 128 9.11 -10.12 -8.79
CA ASN A 128 10.18 -9.16 -8.56
C ASN A 128 10.96 -8.84 -9.85
N ALA A 129 11.11 -9.82 -10.76
CA ALA A 129 11.81 -9.68 -12.03
C ALA A 129 11.18 -8.63 -12.97
N PHE A 130 9.90 -8.32 -12.82
CA PHE A 130 9.28 -7.23 -13.58
C PHE A 130 9.90 -5.86 -13.27
N GLY A 131 10.47 -5.65 -12.09
CA GLY A 131 11.09 -4.38 -11.72
C GLY A 131 10.11 -3.20 -11.66
N ALA A 132 8.83 -3.46 -11.34
CA ALA A 132 7.80 -2.43 -11.25
C ALA A 132 8.07 -1.48 -10.07
N ALA A 133 7.78 -0.19 -10.23
CA ALA A 133 7.87 0.79 -9.14
C ALA A 133 6.76 0.58 -8.08
N ARG A 134 5.65 -0.03 -8.49
CA ARG A 134 4.55 -0.43 -7.63
C ARG A 134 4.09 -1.83 -8.01
N MET A 135 3.95 -2.70 -7.03
CA MET A 135 3.36 -4.02 -7.16
C MET A 135 2.03 -4.04 -6.40
N VAL A 136 0.93 -4.30 -7.09
CA VAL A 136 -0.41 -4.41 -6.49
C VAL A 136 -0.96 -5.79 -6.77
N ILE A 137 -1.20 -6.56 -5.72
CA ILE A 137 -1.69 -7.93 -5.82
C ILE A 137 -3.08 -8.01 -5.20
N GLY A 138 -4.02 -8.53 -5.95
CA GLY A 138 -5.39 -8.81 -5.50
C GLY A 138 -6.39 -7.68 -5.72
N SER A 139 -6.02 -6.56 -6.35
CA SER A 139 -6.98 -5.50 -6.70
C SER A 139 -6.40 -4.55 -7.75
N THR A 140 -7.27 -3.82 -8.44
CA THR A 140 -6.87 -2.77 -9.40
C THR A 140 -6.93 -1.41 -8.72
N PRO A 141 -5.81 -0.65 -8.66
CA PRO A 141 -5.83 0.71 -8.14
C PRO A 141 -6.52 1.66 -9.12
N ALA A 142 -7.34 2.54 -8.59
CA ALA A 142 -8.00 3.62 -9.33
C ALA A 142 -7.81 4.95 -8.61
N VAL A 143 -7.52 6.00 -9.34
CA VAL A 143 -7.39 7.35 -8.80
C VAL A 143 -8.68 8.12 -9.06
N LEU A 144 -9.32 8.57 -7.98
CA LEU A 144 -10.52 9.40 -8.02
C LEU A 144 -10.16 10.83 -7.64
N TYR A 145 -10.53 11.78 -8.48
CA TYR A 145 -10.36 13.21 -8.24
C TYR A 145 -11.70 13.82 -7.82
N GLY A 146 -11.75 14.58 -6.75
CA GLY A 146 -13.00 15.16 -6.29
C GLY A 146 -12.84 16.34 -5.33
N GLN A 147 -13.98 16.97 -4.96
CA GLN A 147 -14.00 18.12 -4.06
C GLN A 147 -13.59 17.78 -2.61
N GLY A 148 -13.66 16.50 -2.24
CA GLY A 148 -13.26 15.99 -0.91
C GLY A 148 -11.81 15.55 -0.81
N GLY A 149 -11.02 15.74 -1.86
CA GLY A 149 -9.64 15.27 -1.95
C GLY A 149 -9.45 14.29 -3.11
N ASN A 150 -8.24 13.76 -3.22
CA ASN A 150 -7.92 12.76 -4.23
C ASN A 150 -7.61 11.44 -3.55
N TYR A 151 -8.28 10.41 -4.00
CA TYR A 151 -8.21 9.09 -3.40
C TYR A 151 -7.59 8.10 -4.36
N VAL A 152 -6.73 7.25 -3.84
CA VAL A 152 -6.39 5.98 -4.48
C VAL A 152 -7.31 4.93 -3.86
N THR A 153 -8.24 4.44 -4.66
CA THR A 153 -9.15 3.35 -4.30
C THR A 153 -8.76 2.08 -5.02
N PHE A 154 -9.37 0.98 -4.64
CA PHE A 154 -9.08 -0.32 -5.22
C PHE A 154 -10.37 -0.98 -5.70
N ASP A 155 -10.42 -1.38 -6.97
CA ASP A 155 -11.60 -2.03 -7.55
C ASP A 155 -11.70 -3.48 -7.06
N ILE A 156 -12.93 -3.93 -6.74
CA ILE A 156 -13.20 -5.30 -6.29
C ILE A 156 -13.31 -6.29 -7.44
N THR A 157 -13.53 -5.82 -8.65
CA THR A 157 -13.72 -6.68 -9.82
C THR A 157 -12.46 -7.49 -10.06
N ASP A 158 -12.61 -8.81 -10.19
CA ASP A 158 -11.53 -9.76 -10.47
C ASP A 158 -10.41 -9.79 -9.40
N GLY A 159 -10.67 -9.25 -8.21
CA GLY A 159 -9.72 -9.21 -7.09
C GLY A 159 -9.34 -10.59 -6.54
N ALA A 160 -8.54 -10.61 -5.47
CA ALA A 160 -8.21 -11.82 -4.73
C ALA A 160 -9.18 -12.04 -3.57
N GLN A 161 -9.60 -13.29 -3.34
CA GLN A 161 -10.32 -13.67 -2.12
C GLN A 161 -9.40 -13.63 -0.90
N SER A 162 -8.21 -14.23 -1.04
CA SER A 162 -7.15 -14.24 -0.03
C SER A 162 -5.79 -14.22 -0.71
N ILE A 163 -4.79 -13.83 0.06
CA ILE A 163 -3.39 -13.84 -0.36
C ILE A 163 -2.56 -14.47 0.75
N VAL A 164 -1.75 -15.46 0.42
CA VAL A 164 -0.80 -16.04 1.35
C VAL A 164 0.62 -15.93 0.79
N LEU A 165 1.53 -15.32 1.57
CA LEU A 165 2.96 -15.41 1.34
C LEU A 165 3.48 -16.58 2.15
N ARG A 166 4.02 -17.57 1.46
CA ARG A 166 4.59 -18.79 2.04
C ARG A 166 5.99 -18.54 2.57
N ASN A 167 6.42 -19.44 3.44
CA ASN A 167 7.81 -19.48 3.90
C ASN A 167 8.78 -19.41 2.70
N GLY A 168 9.82 -18.57 2.81
CA GLY A 168 10.80 -18.34 1.76
C GLY A 168 10.36 -17.42 0.62
N ALA A 169 9.11 -16.96 0.60
CA ALA A 169 8.67 -15.94 -0.37
C ALA A 169 9.10 -14.54 0.07
N GLU A 170 9.79 -13.81 -0.80
CA GLU A 170 10.16 -12.42 -0.57
C GLU A 170 9.68 -11.54 -1.73
N LEU A 171 8.76 -10.62 -1.46
CA LEU A 171 8.35 -9.59 -2.40
C LEU A 171 9.22 -8.34 -2.23
N ALA A 172 9.71 -7.82 -3.36
CA ALA A 172 10.65 -6.72 -3.40
C ALA A 172 10.33 -5.73 -4.53
N ALA A 173 9.82 -4.57 -4.16
CA ALA A 173 9.56 -3.43 -5.06
C ALA A 173 9.59 -2.13 -4.23
N PRO A 174 9.72 -0.94 -4.83
CA PRO A 174 9.58 0.33 -4.11
C PRO A 174 8.25 0.48 -3.35
N GLU A 175 7.19 -0.13 -3.87
CA GLU A 175 5.87 -0.22 -3.25
C GLU A 175 5.26 -1.60 -3.48
N VAL A 176 4.72 -2.21 -2.42
CA VAL A 176 3.97 -3.47 -2.48
C VAL A 176 2.65 -3.30 -1.77
N PHE A 177 1.56 -3.62 -2.46
CA PHE A 177 0.20 -3.65 -1.91
C PHE A 177 -0.38 -5.04 -2.07
N LEU A 178 -0.86 -5.62 -0.98
CA LEU A 178 -1.66 -6.83 -0.95
C LEU A 178 -3.08 -6.47 -0.54
N LEU A 179 -4.07 -6.88 -1.33
CA LEU A 179 -5.49 -6.58 -1.06
C LEU A 179 -6.33 -7.83 -1.24
N ALA A 180 -7.17 -8.13 -0.24
CA ALA A 180 -8.11 -9.23 -0.28
C ALA A 180 -9.51 -8.76 0.14
N ASN A 181 -10.56 -9.38 -0.42
CA ASN A 181 -11.92 -8.85 -0.32
C ASN A 181 -12.96 -9.87 0.14
N ARG A 182 -12.57 -10.94 0.84
CA ARG A 182 -13.51 -11.97 1.27
C ARG A 182 -13.54 -12.17 2.77
N PRO A 183 -14.70 -11.98 3.43
CA PRO A 183 -14.88 -12.33 4.83
C PRO A 183 -14.60 -13.82 5.07
N GLY A 184 -13.94 -14.14 6.17
CA GLY A 184 -13.53 -15.51 6.51
C GLY A 184 -12.26 -16.00 5.80
N GLU A 185 -11.70 -15.21 4.89
CA GLU A 185 -10.40 -15.41 4.26
C GLU A 185 -9.39 -14.40 4.83
N ALA A 186 -8.11 -14.46 4.44
CA ALA A 186 -7.08 -13.61 5.01
C ALA A 186 -6.02 -13.14 4.00
N ILE A 187 -5.35 -12.04 4.35
CA ILE A 187 -3.96 -11.79 3.95
C ILE A 187 -3.08 -12.43 5.02
N SER A 188 -2.33 -13.46 4.65
CA SER A 188 -1.50 -14.22 5.58
C SER A 188 -0.04 -14.18 5.15
N LEU A 189 0.84 -13.88 6.09
CA LEU A 189 2.28 -14.03 5.92
C LEU A 189 2.75 -15.13 6.87
N GLU A 190 3.31 -16.20 6.31
CA GLU A 190 3.91 -17.26 7.08
C GLU A 190 5.24 -16.83 7.70
N GLN A 191 5.64 -17.52 8.76
CA GLN A 191 7.00 -17.41 9.29
C GLN A 191 8.00 -17.72 8.18
N GLY A 192 9.02 -16.85 8.01
CA GLY A 192 9.98 -16.94 6.92
C GLY A 192 9.57 -16.21 5.63
N ALA A 193 8.36 -15.65 5.55
CA ALA A 193 7.95 -14.77 4.46
C ALA A 193 8.48 -13.34 4.66
N ALA A 194 8.66 -12.60 3.57
CA ALA A 194 9.16 -11.24 3.63
C ALA A 194 8.52 -10.31 2.59
N ILE A 195 8.38 -9.03 2.97
CA ILE A 195 8.16 -7.91 2.04
C ILE A 195 9.20 -6.85 2.35
N VAL A 196 10.10 -6.56 1.39
CA VAL A 196 11.23 -5.66 1.59
C VAL A 196 11.29 -4.64 0.47
N THR A 197 11.04 -3.38 0.80
CA THR A 197 11.12 -2.26 -0.15
C THR A 197 12.42 -1.47 -0.04
N LEU A 198 13.25 -1.75 0.99
CA LEU A 198 14.52 -1.06 1.23
C LEU A 198 15.44 -1.11 0.02
N GLY A 199 15.99 0.06 -0.35
CA GLY A 199 16.93 0.17 -1.46
C GLY A 199 16.35 -0.11 -2.86
N ARG A 200 15.03 -0.23 -2.98
CA ARG A 200 14.36 -0.52 -4.26
C ARG A 200 14.02 0.73 -5.06
N GLY A 201 14.29 1.92 -4.53
CA GLY A 201 14.03 3.19 -5.19
C GLY A 201 12.80 3.91 -4.65
N ALA A 202 12.41 5.00 -5.34
CA ALA A 202 11.29 5.84 -4.90
C ALA A 202 9.94 5.17 -5.16
N ALA A 203 9.00 5.42 -4.24
CA ALA A 203 7.60 5.03 -4.42
C ALA A 203 6.98 5.67 -5.67
N ALA A 204 6.00 4.99 -6.27
CA ALA A 204 5.29 5.51 -7.43
C ALA A 204 4.47 6.77 -7.08
N TYR A 205 3.84 6.77 -5.90
CA TYR A 205 3.14 7.92 -5.31
C TYR A 205 3.58 8.11 -3.87
N ASP A 206 3.41 9.32 -3.36
CA ASP A 206 3.72 9.67 -1.98
C ASP A 206 2.58 10.55 -1.42
N ALA A 207 2.24 10.42 -0.14
CA ALA A 207 1.21 11.26 0.47
C ALA A 207 1.55 12.76 0.45
N ARG A 208 2.83 13.10 0.31
CA ARG A 208 3.26 14.49 0.06
C ARG A 208 2.73 15.02 -1.28
N ASP A 209 2.38 14.14 -2.21
CA ASP A 209 1.66 14.48 -3.44
C ASP A 209 0.15 14.68 -3.21
N GLY A 210 -0.34 14.52 -1.98
CA GLY A 210 -1.71 14.77 -1.56
C GLY A 210 -2.68 13.61 -1.78
N PHE A 211 -2.20 12.40 -2.07
CA PHE A 211 -3.07 11.23 -2.22
C PHE A 211 -3.47 10.63 -0.88
N LEU A 212 -4.74 10.21 -0.80
CA LEU A 212 -5.33 9.49 0.31
C LEU A 212 -5.75 8.09 -0.14
N TYR A 213 -5.30 7.07 0.57
CA TYR A 213 -5.60 5.69 0.22
C TYR A 213 -6.82 5.20 0.98
N ALA A 214 -7.79 4.62 0.27
CA ALA A 214 -8.95 3.99 0.84
C ALA A 214 -8.96 2.50 0.48
N SER A 215 -8.94 1.62 1.48
CA SER A 215 -9.01 0.17 1.25
C SER A 215 -10.35 -0.26 0.66
N GLY A 216 -11.41 0.54 0.85
CA GLY A 216 -12.71 0.35 0.21
C GLY A 216 -13.32 -1.02 0.51
N GLY A 217 -13.48 -1.39 1.76
CA GLY A 217 -14.04 -2.67 2.16
C GLY A 217 -13.14 -3.88 1.87
N ARG A 218 -11.81 -3.71 1.83
CA ARG A 218 -10.81 -4.78 1.69
C ARG A 218 -9.86 -4.77 2.86
N SER A 219 -9.29 -5.92 3.18
CA SER A 219 -8.06 -5.96 3.94
C SER A 219 -6.90 -5.51 3.06
N MET A 220 -6.00 -4.72 3.63
CA MET A 220 -4.85 -4.17 2.93
C MET A 220 -3.61 -4.29 3.79
N LEU A 221 -2.55 -4.85 3.20
CA LEU A 221 -1.19 -4.78 3.71
C LEU A 221 -0.34 -4.06 2.67
N ALA A 222 0.28 -2.95 3.05
CA ALA A 222 1.06 -2.14 2.13
C ALA A 222 2.40 -1.73 2.74
N LEU A 223 3.47 -1.88 1.97
CA LEU A 223 4.79 -1.35 2.27
C LEU A 223 5.22 -0.42 1.15
N SER A 224 5.76 0.74 1.50
CA SER A 224 6.16 1.75 0.54
C SER A 224 7.39 2.52 1.02
N ASN A 225 8.28 2.86 0.10
CA ASN A 225 9.37 3.81 0.35
C ASN A 225 8.90 5.27 0.42
N GLY A 226 7.60 5.52 0.10
CA GLY A 226 6.93 6.80 0.29
C GLY A 226 6.08 6.85 1.55
N VAL A 227 5.47 8.01 1.80
CA VAL A 227 4.50 8.18 2.87
C VAL A 227 3.11 7.80 2.37
N LEU A 228 2.44 6.88 3.07
CA LEU A 228 1.07 6.48 2.78
C LEU A 228 0.12 7.05 3.84
N ASN A 229 -0.81 7.90 3.43
CA ASN A 229 -1.97 8.27 4.25
C ASN A 229 -3.13 7.36 3.93
N VAL A 230 -3.61 6.61 4.92
CA VAL A 230 -4.64 5.60 4.73
C VAL A 230 -5.84 5.90 5.61
N LEU A 231 -7.02 5.84 5.02
CA LEU A 231 -8.28 5.96 5.74
C LEU A 231 -8.53 4.70 6.59
N PRO A 232 -9.23 4.83 7.72
CA PRO A 232 -9.71 3.66 8.48
C PRO A 232 -10.49 2.70 7.57
N PRO A 233 -10.46 1.38 7.86
CA PRO A 233 -11.19 0.39 7.06
C PRO A 233 -12.70 0.61 7.15
N GLU A 234 -13.39 0.42 6.04
CA GLU A 234 -14.84 0.42 6.01
C GLU A 234 -15.38 -0.91 6.54
N ALA A 235 -16.56 -0.87 7.17
CA ALA A 235 -17.24 -2.08 7.63
C ALA A 235 -17.65 -2.94 6.43
N GLY A 236 -17.32 -4.23 6.48
CA GLY A 236 -17.76 -5.20 5.50
C GLY A 236 -19.21 -5.65 5.74
N THR A 237 -19.82 -6.21 4.70
CA THR A 237 -21.07 -6.98 4.80
C THR A 237 -20.76 -8.45 5.10
N PRO A 238 -21.75 -9.31 5.46
CA PRO A 238 -21.52 -10.73 5.65
C PRO A 238 -20.91 -11.44 4.43
N ASP A 239 -21.27 -11.01 3.23
CA ASP A 239 -20.89 -11.67 1.97
C ASP A 239 -19.77 -10.93 1.21
N SER A 240 -19.44 -9.70 1.60
CA SER A 240 -18.36 -8.93 1.00
C SER A 240 -17.71 -8.00 2.01
N GLY A 241 -16.45 -7.71 1.82
CA GLY A 241 -15.70 -6.80 2.68
C GLY A 241 -14.32 -7.35 3.03
N PRO A 242 -13.65 -6.75 4.01
CA PRO A 242 -12.32 -7.20 4.42
C PRO A 242 -12.33 -8.62 4.96
N GLY A 243 -11.21 -9.30 4.77
CA GLY A 243 -10.85 -10.54 5.47
C GLY A 243 -9.91 -10.24 6.65
N ASP A 244 -9.38 -11.28 7.26
CA ASP A 244 -8.39 -11.18 8.33
C ASP A 244 -7.03 -10.69 7.81
N ILE A 245 -6.19 -10.18 8.70
CA ILE A 245 -4.75 -10.00 8.49
C ILE A 245 -4.02 -10.84 9.52
N LEU A 246 -3.18 -11.77 9.04
CA LEU A 246 -2.47 -12.73 9.88
C LEU A 246 -0.97 -12.65 9.56
N LEU A 247 -0.20 -12.00 10.42
CA LEU A 247 1.24 -11.82 10.24
C LEU A 247 2.02 -12.73 11.19
N GLY A 248 2.93 -13.54 10.63
CA GLY A 248 3.78 -14.46 11.37
C GLY A 248 3.10 -15.79 11.71
N VAL A 249 2.11 -16.22 10.91
CA VAL A 249 1.49 -17.54 11.14
C VAL A 249 2.50 -18.67 10.91
N PRO A 250 2.37 -19.82 11.62
CA PRO A 250 3.23 -20.97 11.38
C PRO A 250 3.25 -21.34 9.90
N ALA A 251 4.44 -21.61 9.39
CA ALA A 251 4.59 -22.05 8.00
C ALA A 251 3.95 -23.41 7.77
N ALA A 252 3.35 -23.61 6.60
CA ALA A 252 2.70 -24.86 6.24
C ALA A 252 3.66 -26.07 6.24
N ASP A 253 4.95 -25.83 5.96
CA ASP A 253 6.03 -26.83 6.00
C ASP A 253 6.58 -27.08 7.41
N GLY A 254 6.08 -26.38 8.42
CA GLY A 254 6.51 -26.48 9.82
C GLY A 254 7.88 -25.88 10.13
N VAL A 255 8.49 -25.18 9.18
CA VAL A 255 9.78 -24.50 9.39
C VAL A 255 9.57 -23.17 10.09
N ALA A 256 10.15 -23.01 11.27
CA ALA A 256 10.10 -21.75 12.00
C ALA A 256 11.02 -20.71 11.33
N GLY A 257 10.57 -19.46 11.31
CA GLY A 257 11.32 -18.34 10.75
C GLY A 257 10.77 -17.01 11.22
N GLU A 258 11.45 -15.92 10.88
CA GLU A 258 10.96 -14.57 11.15
C GLU A 258 10.24 -14.03 9.92
N THR A 259 9.06 -13.49 10.11
CA THR A 259 8.36 -12.72 9.06
C THR A 259 8.94 -11.32 9.02
N ARG A 260 9.39 -10.85 7.85
CA ARG A 260 10.14 -9.60 7.71
C ARG A 260 9.38 -8.58 6.88
N LEU A 261 9.16 -7.38 7.43
CA LEU A 261 8.43 -6.29 6.82
C LEU A 261 9.25 -5.00 6.91
N TYR A 262 9.94 -4.63 5.84
CA TYR A 262 10.86 -3.49 5.87
C TYR A 262 10.59 -2.50 4.75
N SER A 263 10.54 -1.20 5.11
CA SER A 263 10.38 -0.10 4.14
C SER A 263 11.12 1.17 4.59
N GLU A 264 11.46 2.04 3.64
CA GLU A 264 12.04 3.34 3.94
C GLU A 264 10.99 4.35 4.41
N GLY A 265 9.74 4.18 4.01
CA GLY A 265 8.66 5.15 4.19
C GLY A 265 7.53 4.70 5.09
N SER A 266 6.72 3.76 4.64
CA SER A 266 5.49 3.38 5.35
C SER A 266 5.24 1.88 5.34
N LEU A 267 4.74 1.38 6.47
CA LEU A 267 4.06 0.10 6.60
C LEU A 267 2.63 0.37 7.05
N VAL A 268 1.67 -0.21 6.33
CA VAL A 268 0.24 -0.07 6.61
C VAL A 268 -0.40 -1.44 6.64
N ALA A 269 -1.17 -1.73 7.70
CA ALA A 269 -2.06 -2.88 7.75
C ALA A 269 -3.46 -2.41 8.17
N ALA A 270 -4.47 -2.71 7.35
CA ALA A 270 -5.83 -2.23 7.53
C ALA A 270 -6.86 -3.34 7.32
N THR A 271 -7.67 -3.63 8.35
CA THR A 271 -8.82 -4.53 8.29
C THR A 271 -9.81 -4.22 9.41
N ASP A 272 -11.12 -4.42 9.17
CA ASP A 272 -12.13 -4.37 10.24
C ASP A 272 -12.40 -5.74 10.88
N LYS A 273 -11.66 -6.77 10.46
CA LYS A 273 -11.77 -8.15 10.97
C LYS A 273 -10.62 -8.48 11.92
N ARG A 274 -10.39 -9.76 12.14
CA ARG A 274 -9.32 -10.21 13.01
C ARG A 274 -7.96 -9.80 12.47
N PHE A 275 -7.14 -9.25 13.34
CA PHE A 275 -5.77 -8.89 13.04
C PHE A 275 -4.84 -9.57 14.05
N VAL A 276 -3.92 -10.38 13.55
CA VAL A 276 -2.91 -11.07 14.35
C VAL A 276 -1.53 -10.57 13.97
N LEU A 277 -0.77 -10.19 14.97
CA LEU A 277 0.63 -9.81 14.86
C LEU A 277 1.45 -10.71 15.80
N ASP A 278 2.03 -11.76 15.23
CA ASP A 278 2.79 -12.74 16.00
C ASP A 278 4.14 -12.20 16.46
N GLY A 279 4.69 -12.84 17.51
CA GLY A 279 6.00 -12.50 18.06
C GLY A 279 7.19 -12.70 17.11
N SER A 280 7.03 -13.52 16.08
CA SER A 280 8.05 -13.77 15.04
C SER A 280 8.15 -12.65 14.00
N VAL A 281 7.23 -11.68 14.01
CA VAL A 281 7.25 -10.58 13.04
C VAL A 281 8.30 -9.55 13.42
N ARG A 282 9.21 -9.27 12.47
CA ARG A 282 10.16 -8.16 12.52
C ARG A 282 9.72 -7.10 11.52
N TYR A 283 9.77 -5.85 11.92
CA TYR A 283 9.46 -4.77 11.00
C TYR A 283 10.35 -3.54 11.24
N GLY A 284 10.64 -2.83 10.16
CA GLY A 284 11.35 -1.56 10.20
C GLY A 284 10.77 -0.60 9.17
N THR A 285 10.34 0.57 9.63
CA THR A 285 9.75 1.61 8.79
C THR A 285 9.75 2.96 9.50
N ARG A 286 9.72 4.04 8.75
CA ARG A 286 9.59 5.40 9.31
C ARG A 286 8.18 5.67 9.83
N ASN A 287 7.15 5.20 9.12
CA ASN A 287 5.76 5.44 9.47
C ASN A 287 5.00 4.10 9.53
N LEU A 288 4.46 3.78 10.69
CA LEU A 288 3.61 2.61 10.90
C LEU A 288 2.16 3.05 11.07
N THR A 289 1.27 2.52 10.24
CA THR A 289 -0.17 2.70 10.37
C THR A 289 -0.85 1.35 10.55
N LEU A 290 -1.49 1.14 11.69
CA LEU A 290 -2.38 0.00 11.92
C LEU A 290 -3.81 0.53 12.01
N ALA A 291 -4.69 0.00 11.16
CA ALA A 291 -6.09 0.39 11.11
C ALA A 291 -6.96 -0.85 11.27
N ALA A 292 -7.76 -0.90 12.33
CA ALA A 292 -8.55 -2.06 12.72
C ALA A 292 -9.98 -1.68 13.07
N GLY A 293 -10.87 -2.68 13.17
CA GLY A 293 -12.20 -2.48 13.74
C GLY A 293 -12.11 -1.93 15.17
N GLY A 294 -11.21 -2.50 15.99
CA GLY A 294 -10.91 -2.03 17.33
C GLY A 294 -9.50 -2.40 17.76
N PHE A 295 -9.04 -1.81 18.85
CA PHE A 295 -7.81 -2.19 19.53
C PHE A 295 -8.14 -2.65 20.96
N ASN A 296 -7.63 -3.82 21.32
CA ASN A 296 -7.75 -4.38 22.65
C ASN A 296 -6.34 -4.41 23.27
N VAL A 297 -6.07 -3.51 24.18
CA VAL A 297 -4.73 -3.29 24.76
C VAL A 297 -4.75 -3.66 26.23
N GLY A 298 -3.84 -4.54 26.67
CA GLY A 298 -3.82 -4.96 28.07
C GLY A 298 -2.82 -6.07 28.35
N GLU A 299 -2.94 -6.66 29.54
CA GLU A 299 -2.13 -7.80 29.92
C GLU A 299 -2.44 -9.03 29.09
N GLN A 300 -1.40 -9.73 28.61
CA GLN A 300 -1.54 -10.91 27.74
C GLN A 300 -2.48 -11.97 28.30
N ALA A 301 -2.35 -12.30 29.59
CA ALA A 301 -3.16 -13.32 30.24
C ALA A 301 -4.64 -12.93 30.28
N LEU A 302 -4.95 -11.67 30.55
CA LEU A 302 -6.31 -11.15 30.59
C LEU A 302 -6.93 -11.11 29.19
N LEU A 303 -6.18 -10.65 28.20
CA LEU A 303 -6.65 -10.63 26.79
C LEU A 303 -6.93 -12.05 26.30
N ALA A 304 -6.08 -13.03 26.64
CA ALA A 304 -6.28 -14.44 26.28
C ALA A 304 -7.54 -15.01 26.95
N GLU A 305 -7.74 -14.78 28.25
CA GLU A 305 -8.94 -15.20 28.98
C GLU A 305 -10.22 -14.63 28.34
N LEU A 306 -10.22 -13.33 28.05
CA LEU A 306 -11.38 -12.67 27.42
C LEU A 306 -11.66 -13.21 26.01
N ALA A 307 -10.62 -13.55 25.25
CA ALA A 307 -10.75 -14.16 23.94
C ALA A 307 -11.33 -15.58 24.02
N GLU A 308 -10.85 -16.42 24.98
CA GLU A 308 -11.38 -17.76 25.23
C GLU A 308 -12.86 -17.73 25.63
N ARG A 309 -13.26 -16.73 26.41
CA ARG A 309 -14.65 -16.51 26.81
C ARG A 309 -15.51 -15.93 25.68
N GLY A 310 -14.92 -15.56 24.54
CA GLY A 310 -15.62 -14.96 23.41
C GLY A 310 -16.22 -13.55 23.69
N VAL A 311 -15.67 -12.83 24.67
CA VAL A 311 -16.13 -11.47 25.04
C VAL A 311 -15.16 -10.38 24.60
N LEU A 312 -13.98 -10.74 24.09
CA LEU A 312 -13.06 -9.77 23.53
C LEU A 312 -13.59 -9.24 22.20
N PRO A 313 -13.78 -7.92 22.01
CA PRO A 313 -14.21 -7.35 20.74
C PRO A 313 -13.27 -7.71 19.59
N THR A 314 -13.84 -7.85 18.38
CA THR A 314 -13.04 -8.08 17.16
C THR A 314 -12.08 -6.92 16.93
N GLY A 315 -10.84 -7.23 16.56
CA GLY A 315 -9.81 -6.23 16.30
C GLY A 315 -8.41 -6.77 16.54
N LEU A 316 -7.47 -5.86 16.74
CA LEU A 316 -6.08 -6.17 17.07
C LEU A 316 -5.90 -6.20 18.58
N ALA A 317 -5.42 -7.34 19.09
CA ALA A 317 -4.98 -7.46 20.49
C ALA A 317 -3.50 -7.06 20.59
N LEU A 318 -3.20 -6.13 21.48
CA LEU A 318 -1.85 -5.64 21.77
C LEU A 318 -1.56 -5.84 23.26
N ASP A 319 -0.76 -6.84 23.58
CA ASP A 319 -0.19 -6.91 24.93
C ASP A 319 1.00 -5.94 25.06
N GLN A 320 1.48 -5.76 26.28
CA GLN A 320 2.57 -4.83 26.56
C GLN A 320 3.86 -5.18 25.78
N GLN A 321 4.17 -6.46 25.59
CA GLN A 321 5.35 -6.88 24.82
C GLN A 321 5.23 -6.51 23.32
N VAL A 322 4.06 -6.76 22.75
CA VAL A 322 3.77 -6.37 21.35
C VAL A 322 3.84 -4.87 21.19
N LEU A 323 3.25 -4.12 22.12
CA LEU A 323 3.25 -2.66 22.12
C LEU A 323 4.67 -2.10 22.21
N ASP A 324 5.50 -2.61 23.12
CA ASP A 324 6.90 -2.19 23.26
C ASP A 324 7.72 -2.47 22.00
N ARG A 325 7.51 -3.64 21.37
CA ARG A 325 8.14 -3.97 20.07
C ARG A 325 7.69 -3.05 18.96
N LEU A 326 6.40 -2.71 18.91
CA LEU A 326 5.87 -1.76 17.91
C LEU A 326 6.53 -0.38 18.06
N LEU A 327 6.74 0.07 19.29
CA LEU A 327 7.41 1.35 19.56
C LEU A 327 8.90 1.33 19.25
N GLN A 328 9.55 0.16 19.38
CA GLN A 328 10.97 0.04 19.14
C GLN A 328 11.30 -0.07 17.63
N GLY A 329 10.50 -0.79 16.84
CA GLY A 329 10.83 -1.18 15.49
C GLY A 329 12.08 -2.05 15.41
N ASP A 330 12.54 -2.31 14.18
CA ASP A 330 13.79 -3.05 13.93
C ASP A 330 14.61 -2.35 12.85
N ALA A 331 15.80 -1.90 13.20
CA ALA A 331 16.73 -1.25 12.31
C ALA A 331 17.84 -2.20 11.78
N SER A 332 17.77 -3.50 12.10
CA SER A 332 18.82 -4.48 11.75
C SER A 332 19.09 -4.60 10.26
N GLU A 333 18.05 -4.44 9.43
CA GLU A 333 18.13 -4.49 7.96
C GLU A 333 18.43 -3.11 7.32
N GLY A 334 18.80 -2.12 8.11
CA GLY A 334 19.06 -0.75 7.64
C GLY A 334 17.80 0.09 7.44
N ALA A 335 16.68 -0.34 7.99
CA ALA A 335 15.45 0.46 8.00
C ALA A 335 15.61 1.72 8.85
N PRO A 336 14.90 2.80 8.53
CA PRO A 336 14.90 4.00 9.34
C PRO A 336 14.21 3.76 10.70
N PRO A 337 14.56 4.53 11.73
CA PRO A 337 13.84 4.48 13.00
C PRO A 337 12.38 4.89 12.80
N LEU A 338 11.49 4.34 13.65
CA LEU A 338 10.08 4.72 13.66
C LEU A 338 9.93 6.18 14.12
N GLU A 339 9.29 7.00 13.28
CA GLU A 339 9.01 8.40 13.57
C GLU A 339 7.52 8.67 13.80
N THR A 340 6.66 7.93 13.09
CA THR A 340 5.21 8.10 13.17
C THR A 340 4.52 6.78 13.46
N LEU A 341 3.70 6.75 14.50
CA LEU A 341 2.79 5.65 14.80
C LEU A 341 1.35 6.15 14.72
N VAL A 342 0.57 5.52 13.85
CA VAL A 342 -0.87 5.78 13.69
C VAL A 342 -1.64 4.51 14.01
N LEU A 343 -2.47 4.55 15.02
CA LEU A 343 -3.40 3.49 15.38
C LEU A 343 -4.82 4.02 15.17
N ASN A 344 -5.50 3.52 14.14
CA ASN A 344 -6.85 3.94 13.79
C ASN A 344 -7.86 2.84 14.10
N ALA A 345 -8.70 3.07 15.10
CA ALA A 345 -9.84 2.20 15.40
C ALA A 345 -11.11 2.76 14.78
N ARG A 346 -11.85 1.93 14.03
CA ARG A 346 -13.20 2.31 13.57
C ARG A 346 -14.18 2.45 14.73
N ASP A 347 -14.12 1.54 15.69
CA ASP A 347 -15.10 1.42 16.78
C ASP A 347 -14.57 1.97 18.09
N ALA A 348 -13.49 1.38 18.64
CA ALA A 348 -12.96 1.79 19.94
C ALA A 348 -11.53 1.34 20.21
N PHE A 349 -10.87 2.04 21.15
CA PHE A 349 -9.77 1.52 21.95
C PHE A 349 -10.31 1.00 23.27
N ASN A 350 -9.96 -0.25 23.60
CA ASN A 350 -10.32 -0.91 24.84
C ASN A 350 -9.03 -1.19 25.64
N PHE A 351 -8.90 -0.58 26.81
CA PHE A 351 -7.76 -0.79 27.69
C PHE A 351 -8.18 -1.72 28.85
N TYR A 352 -7.43 -2.80 29.03
CA TYR A 352 -7.70 -3.84 30.04
C TYR A 352 -6.57 -3.87 31.06
N GLY A 353 -6.82 -3.37 32.28
CA GLY A 353 -5.82 -3.25 33.34
C GLY A 353 -4.79 -2.16 33.06
N ASP A 354 -3.58 -2.35 33.58
CA ASP A 354 -2.48 -1.40 33.43
C ASP A 354 -1.84 -1.50 32.06
N VAL A 355 -1.72 -0.36 31.39
CA VAL A 355 -1.12 -0.25 30.06
C VAL A 355 -0.18 0.95 30.01
N SER A 356 1.00 0.78 29.45
CA SER A 356 1.95 1.87 29.22
C SER A 356 2.36 1.93 27.75
N LEU A 357 1.98 3.01 27.07
CA LEU A 357 2.52 3.36 25.75
C LEU A 357 3.63 4.37 25.96
N ASP A 358 4.87 3.87 26.15
CA ASP A 358 6.04 4.70 26.50
C ASP A 358 6.98 4.82 25.30
N SER A 359 6.96 5.99 24.66
CA SER A 359 7.86 6.35 23.57
C SER A 359 9.07 7.17 24.05
N TYR A 360 9.19 7.44 25.35
CA TYR A 360 10.24 8.26 25.92
C TYR A 360 11.59 7.55 25.86
N ASP A 361 12.60 8.28 25.40
CA ASP A 361 13.99 7.85 25.42
C ASP A 361 14.74 8.57 26.57
N PRO A 362 15.12 7.82 27.60
CA PRO A 362 15.83 8.41 28.75
C PRO A 362 17.16 9.04 28.37
N SER A 363 17.82 8.56 27.32
CA SER A 363 19.14 9.03 26.90
C SER A 363 19.08 10.43 26.25
N SER A 364 18.05 10.67 25.46
CA SER A 364 17.84 11.96 24.78
C SER A 364 16.90 12.89 25.57
N GLY A 365 16.15 12.40 26.53
CA GLY A 365 15.14 13.14 27.27
C GLY A 365 13.92 13.52 26.43
N ARG A 366 13.67 12.85 25.29
CA ARG A 366 12.61 13.15 24.32
C ARG A 366 11.85 11.91 23.91
N SER A 367 10.69 12.08 23.32
CA SER A 367 10.00 10.99 22.63
C SER A 367 10.80 10.51 21.40
N ARG A 368 10.88 9.21 21.19
CA ARG A 368 11.41 8.61 19.94
C ARG A 368 10.49 8.89 18.76
N LEU A 369 9.18 9.03 19.03
CA LEU A 369 8.20 9.34 17.99
C LEU A 369 8.08 10.85 17.79
N SER A 370 8.10 11.27 16.54
CA SER A 370 7.73 12.63 16.14
C SER A 370 6.22 12.83 16.16
N ARG A 371 5.46 11.74 15.95
CA ARG A 371 4.01 11.77 15.88
C ARG A 371 3.40 10.46 16.37
N LEU A 372 2.44 10.57 17.30
CA LEU A 372 1.56 9.49 17.74
C LEU A 372 0.11 9.91 17.46
N VAL A 373 -0.65 9.04 16.80
CA VAL A 373 -2.07 9.24 16.54
C VAL A 373 -2.85 8.03 17.05
N LEU A 374 -3.79 8.28 17.95
CA LEU A 374 -4.81 7.33 18.36
C LEU A 374 -6.14 7.82 17.79
N GLY A 375 -6.47 7.36 16.58
CA GLY A 375 -7.71 7.74 15.88
C GLY A 375 -8.83 6.81 16.29
N THR A 376 -9.83 7.31 17.04
CA THR A 376 -10.96 6.48 17.48
C THR A 376 -12.15 7.34 17.86
N PRO A 377 -13.40 6.87 17.64
CA PRO A 377 -14.58 7.54 18.15
C PRO A 377 -14.80 7.32 19.65
N ALA A 378 -14.24 6.27 20.26
CA ALA A 378 -14.43 5.94 21.67
C ALA A 378 -13.19 5.29 22.30
N ILE A 379 -13.02 5.54 23.60
CA ILE A 379 -12.01 4.92 24.45
C ILE A 379 -12.69 4.36 25.69
N TYR A 380 -12.47 3.08 25.97
CA TYR A 380 -13.00 2.40 27.14
C TYR A 380 -11.87 1.85 28.00
N GLY A 381 -12.00 1.98 29.31
CA GLY A 381 -11.14 1.36 30.32
C GLY A 381 -11.88 0.24 31.05
N TYR A 382 -11.24 -0.92 31.15
CA TYR A 382 -11.72 -2.08 31.85
C TYR A 382 -10.64 -2.53 32.85
N GLY A 383 -10.90 -2.42 34.14
CA GLY A 383 -9.96 -2.77 35.18
C GLY A 383 -10.48 -2.37 36.56
N ASP A 384 -9.65 -2.52 37.55
CA ASP A 384 -9.92 -2.06 38.90
C ASP A 384 -9.82 -0.53 38.99
N SER A 385 -10.29 0.05 40.12
CA SER A 385 -10.28 1.51 40.33
C SER A 385 -8.87 2.13 40.24
N ASP A 386 -7.85 1.34 40.41
CA ASP A 386 -6.44 1.77 40.47
C ASP A 386 -5.69 1.51 39.15
N SER A 387 -6.35 0.87 38.16
CA SER A 387 -5.76 0.59 36.86
C SER A 387 -5.51 1.86 36.05
N VAL A 388 -4.33 1.97 35.44
CA VAL A 388 -3.89 3.17 34.72
C VAL A 388 -3.45 2.82 33.31
N ALA A 389 -4.06 3.45 32.31
CA ALA A 389 -3.53 3.50 30.96
C ALA A 389 -2.74 4.80 30.76
N SER A 390 -1.45 4.69 30.55
CA SER A 390 -0.54 5.84 30.41
C SER A 390 0.04 5.97 29.02
N ILE A 391 0.19 7.20 28.55
CA ILE A 391 0.90 7.54 27.31
C ILE A 391 1.99 8.54 27.65
N ARG A 392 3.24 8.21 27.30
CA ARG A 392 4.40 9.04 27.59
C ARG A 392 5.33 9.20 26.40
#